data_f16e51ef1551e851dbe65e2c77cbd4f3
#
_entry.id   f16e51ef1551e851dbe65e2c77cbd4f3
#
_cell.length_a   1.000
_cell.length_b   1.000
_cell.length_c   1.000
_cell.angle_alpha   90.00
_cell.angle_beta   90.00
_cell.angle_gamma   90.00
#
_symmetry.space_group_name_H-M   'P 1'
#
loop_
_entity.id
_entity.type
_entity.pdbx_description
1 polymer ?
#
loop_
_entity_poly.entity_id
_entity_poly.type
_entity_poly.pdbx_seq_one_letter_code
_entity_poly.pdbx_strand_id
1 'polypeptide(L)'
;MLMAGLRGDYSNEHGFFVTPRAHLKYNPNEYVHFRLSAGKGYRTNHVLAENNYLLSSSRKVEIAKGLDMEEAWNYGASVSTYVPVFGKTLNINAEYYYTDFLKQVVVDMDSNPHEVAFYNLDGRSYSHVFQVEASYPFFKGFTLTGAYRLTDAQTTYKGQRMEKPLTSKYKGLLTASYQTPLGIWQFDATLQLNGGGRMPSPYELADGQLSWERRYGSFEQLSAQITRYFRRWSVYIGGENLTNF
;
A
#
# COMPACT_ATOMS: atom_id res chain seq x y z
N MET A 1 -23.70 -9.01 -11.84
CA MET A 1 -22.75 -9.24 -12.93
C MET A 1 -21.62 -10.11 -12.41
N LEU A 2 -21.35 -11.23 -13.08
CA LEU A 2 -20.22 -12.12 -12.77
C LEU A 2 -19.26 -12.09 -13.99
N MET A 3 -17.98 -12.00 -13.72
CA MET A 3 -16.90 -12.09 -14.71
C MET A 3 -15.86 -13.07 -14.21
N ALA A 4 -15.52 -14.05 -15.04
CA ALA A 4 -14.44 -15.00 -14.77
C ALA A 4 -13.46 -14.98 -15.94
N GLY A 5 -12.19 -15.13 -15.66
CA GLY A 5 -11.13 -15.15 -16.66
C GLY A 5 -10.05 -16.15 -16.30
N LEU A 6 -9.46 -16.71 -17.32
CA LEU A 6 -8.31 -17.60 -17.24
C LEU A 6 -7.25 -17.12 -18.24
N ARG A 7 -6.02 -16.94 -17.77
CA ARG A 7 -4.90 -16.56 -18.61
C ARG A 7 -3.77 -17.56 -18.42
N GLY A 8 -3.17 -18.00 -19.52
CA GLY A 8 -1.97 -18.80 -19.52
C GLY A 8 -0.78 -17.96 -19.97
N ASP A 9 0.33 -18.07 -19.28
CA ASP A 9 1.59 -17.39 -19.58
C ASP A 9 2.74 -18.40 -19.59
N TYR A 10 3.79 -18.09 -20.33
CA TYR A 10 5.01 -18.90 -20.39
C TYR A 10 6.21 -18.01 -20.12
N SER A 11 7.11 -18.49 -19.26
CA SER A 11 8.39 -17.86 -18.96
C SER A 11 9.53 -18.83 -19.29
N ASN A 12 10.64 -18.32 -19.81
CA ASN A 12 11.85 -19.13 -20.07
C ASN A 12 12.40 -19.77 -18.80
N GLU A 13 12.28 -19.08 -17.67
CA GLU A 13 12.86 -19.48 -16.38
C GLU A 13 11.91 -20.32 -15.55
N HIS A 14 10.59 -20.05 -15.65
CA HIS A 14 9.57 -20.61 -14.74
C HIS A 14 8.56 -21.52 -15.44
N GLY A 15 8.67 -21.72 -16.78
CA GLY A 15 7.76 -22.54 -17.55
C GLY A 15 6.36 -21.96 -17.71
N PHE A 16 5.36 -22.84 -17.87
CA PHE A 16 3.96 -22.45 -18.06
C PHE A 16 3.23 -22.31 -16.73
N PHE A 17 2.43 -21.25 -16.59
CA PHE A 17 1.59 -21.01 -15.43
C PHE A 17 0.24 -20.39 -15.81
N VAL A 18 -0.76 -20.55 -14.94
CA VAL A 18 -2.14 -20.16 -15.20
C VAL A 18 -2.63 -19.20 -14.14
N THR A 19 -3.25 -18.09 -14.58
CA THR A 19 -3.74 -17.00 -13.73
C THR A 19 -5.27 -16.94 -13.78
N PRO A 20 -5.98 -17.69 -12.93
CA PRO A 20 -7.42 -17.59 -12.79
C PRO A 20 -7.81 -16.34 -12.02
N ARG A 21 -8.93 -15.72 -12.41
CA ARG A 21 -9.54 -14.60 -11.67
C ARG A 21 -11.06 -14.59 -11.83
N ALA A 22 -11.73 -14.12 -10.80
CA ALA A 22 -13.18 -13.95 -10.79
C ALA A 22 -13.55 -12.64 -10.11
N HIS A 23 -14.58 -11.97 -10.61
CA HIS A 23 -15.15 -10.76 -10.04
C HIS A 23 -16.67 -10.87 -10.04
N LEU A 24 -17.27 -10.55 -8.91
CA LEU A 24 -18.72 -10.42 -8.76
C LEU A 24 -19.04 -8.98 -8.41
N LYS A 25 -19.95 -8.36 -9.17
CA LYS A 25 -20.51 -7.04 -8.87
C LYS A 25 -22.01 -7.20 -8.63
N TYR A 26 -22.47 -6.69 -7.49
CA TYR A 26 -23.86 -6.65 -7.11
C TYR A 26 -24.27 -5.23 -6.70
N ASN A 27 -25.26 -4.69 -7.38
CA ASN A 27 -25.83 -3.37 -7.12
C ASN A 27 -27.27 -3.56 -6.70
N PRO A 28 -27.59 -3.58 -5.40
CA PRO A 28 -28.99 -3.71 -4.95
C PRO A 28 -29.83 -2.49 -5.35
N ASN A 29 -29.21 -1.32 -5.44
CA ASN A 29 -29.80 -0.07 -5.91
C ASN A 29 -28.72 0.83 -6.54
N GLU A 30 -29.09 2.06 -6.90
CA GLU A 30 -28.17 3.04 -7.48
C GLU A 30 -27.16 3.64 -6.49
N TYR A 31 -27.40 3.50 -5.19
CA TYR A 31 -26.56 4.09 -4.16
C TYR A 31 -25.54 3.12 -3.55
N VAL A 32 -25.73 1.82 -3.72
CA VAL A 32 -24.90 0.82 -3.05
C VAL A 32 -24.36 -0.17 -4.08
N HIS A 33 -23.04 -0.35 -4.05
CA HIS A 33 -22.32 -1.23 -4.96
C HIS A 33 -21.41 -2.16 -4.18
N PHE A 34 -21.65 -3.45 -4.27
CA PHE A 34 -20.78 -4.48 -3.71
C PHE A 34 -19.90 -5.08 -4.81
N ARG A 35 -18.65 -5.36 -4.48
CA ARG A 35 -17.74 -6.11 -5.34
C ARG A 35 -17.01 -7.15 -4.52
N LEU A 36 -16.91 -8.35 -5.10
CA LEU A 36 -16.05 -9.42 -4.61
C LEU A 36 -15.07 -9.77 -5.72
N SER A 37 -13.85 -10.09 -5.35
CA SER A 37 -12.81 -10.52 -6.27
C SER A 37 -12.00 -11.66 -5.67
N ALA A 38 -11.58 -12.58 -6.52
CA ALA A 38 -10.61 -13.61 -6.19
C ALA A 38 -9.71 -13.82 -7.40
N GLY A 39 -8.42 -13.96 -7.20
CA GLY A 39 -7.49 -14.19 -8.30
C GLY A 39 -6.14 -14.67 -7.81
N LYS A 40 -5.48 -15.44 -8.67
CA LYS A 40 -4.11 -15.88 -8.51
C LYS A 40 -3.19 -14.96 -9.29
N GLY A 41 -2.09 -14.57 -8.70
CA GLY A 41 -1.09 -13.72 -9.32
C GLY A 41 0.30 -14.33 -9.23
N TYR A 42 1.14 -14.00 -10.21
CA TYR A 42 2.53 -14.38 -10.28
C TYR A 42 3.40 -13.16 -10.53
N ARG A 43 4.61 -13.15 -9.95
CA ARG A 43 5.57 -12.08 -10.15
C ARG A 43 6.98 -12.65 -10.23
N THR A 44 7.71 -12.28 -11.28
CA THR A 44 9.15 -12.53 -11.37
C THR A 44 9.89 -11.57 -10.43
N ASN A 45 10.84 -12.08 -9.67
CA ASN A 45 11.60 -11.31 -8.71
C ASN A 45 12.78 -10.57 -9.38
N HIS A 46 12.86 -9.27 -9.15
CA HIS A 46 14.01 -8.43 -9.50
C HIS A 46 14.66 -7.91 -8.21
N VAL A 47 15.26 -8.83 -7.45
CA VAL A 47 15.72 -8.65 -6.07
C VAL A 47 16.46 -7.33 -5.85
N LEU A 48 17.48 -7.02 -6.66
CA LEU A 48 18.27 -5.81 -6.49
C LEU A 48 17.52 -4.54 -6.95
N ALA A 49 16.76 -4.63 -8.04
CA ALA A 49 16.01 -3.48 -8.55
C ALA A 49 14.88 -3.06 -7.61
N GLU A 50 14.20 -4.04 -7.00
CA GLU A 50 13.10 -3.80 -6.07
C GLU A 50 13.57 -3.35 -4.68
N ASN A 51 14.82 -3.65 -4.33
CA ASN A 51 15.41 -3.39 -3.01
C ASN A 51 16.69 -2.54 -3.10
N ASN A 52 16.77 -1.65 -4.09
CA ASN A 52 17.95 -0.82 -4.34
C ASN A 52 18.36 0.05 -3.13
N TYR A 53 17.41 0.44 -2.27
CA TYR A 53 17.66 1.18 -1.03
C TYR A 53 18.60 0.41 -0.07
N LEU A 54 18.60 -0.93 -0.13
CA LEU A 54 19.50 -1.76 0.67
C LEU A 54 20.96 -1.66 0.20
N LEU A 55 21.20 -1.28 -1.05
CA LEU A 55 22.56 -1.09 -1.58
C LEU A 55 23.27 0.12 -0.98
N SER A 56 22.53 1.08 -0.42
CA SER A 56 23.07 2.22 0.31
C SER A 56 23.45 1.89 1.76
N SER A 57 23.04 0.73 2.26
CA SER A 57 23.43 0.25 3.58
C SER A 57 24.77 -0.46 3.53
N SER A 58 25.51 -0.47 4.65
CA SER A 58 26.78 -1.22 4.79
C SER A 58 26.59 -2.73 4.92
N ARG A 59 25.35 -3.24 4.78
CA ARG A 59 25.04 -4.65 4.93
C ARG A 59 25.48 -5.45 3.71
N LYS A 60 26.06 -6.63 3.95
CA LYS A 60 26.35 -7.59 2.90
C LYS A 60 25.03 -8.12 2.32
N VAL A 61 24.92 -8.17 1.00
CA VAL A 61 23.75 -8.73 0.32
C VAL A 61 24.02 -10.19 -0.03
N GLU A 62 23.19 -11.10 0.50
CA GLU A 62 23.21 -12.52 0.18
C GLU A 62 21.95 -12.92 -0.58
N ILE A 63 22.11 -13.49 -1.77
CA ILE A 63 21.01 -13.93 -2.61
C ILE A 63 21.12 -15.44 -2.79
N ALA A 64 20.14 -16.19 -2.29
CA ALA A 64 20.07 -17.62 -2.49
C ALA A 64 19.93 -17.98 -3.98
N LYS A 65 20.54 -19.10 -4.37
CA LYS A 65 20.38 -19.63 -5.74
C LYS A 65 18.98 -20.23 -5.90
N GLY A 66 18.41 -20.09 -7.11
CA GLY A 66 17.13 -20.72 -7.44
C GLY A 66 15.94 -20.07 -6.74
N LEU A 67 15.88 -18.75 -6.75
CA LEU A 67 14.71 -18.03 -6.27
C LEU A 67 13.50 -18.33 -7.14
N ASP A 68 12.41 -18.73 -6.51
CA ASP A 68 11.13 -19.01 -7.16
C ASP A 68 10.46 -17.72 -7.65
N MET A 69 9.64 -17.83 -8.70
CA MET A 69 8.67 -16.82 -9.03
C MET A 69 7.64 -16.70 -7.89
N GLU A 70 7.33 -15.49 -7.47
CA GLU A 70 6.31 -15.28 -6.43
C GLU A 70 4.94 -15.67 -6.94
N GLU A 71 4.15 -16.27 -6.05
CA GLU A 71 2.82 -16.79 -6.33
C GLU A 71 1.91 -16.50 -5.15
N ALA A 72 0.76 -15.86 -5.40
CA ALA A 72 -0.18 -15.52 -4.36
C ALA A 72 -1.64 -15.61 -4.82
N TRP A 73 -2.53 -15.97 -3.91
CA TRP A 73 -3.95 -15.73 -4.02
C TRP A 73 -4.32 -14.39 -3.38
N ASN A 74 -5.13 -13.61 -4.07
CA ASN A 74 -5.71 -12.38 -3.55
C ASN A 74 -7.24 -12.48 -3.54
N TYR A 75 -7.85 -12.16 -2.41
CA TYR A 75 -9.29 -12.10 -2.20
C TYR A 75 -9.66 -10.69 -1.78
N GLY A 76 -10.65 -10.11 -2.43
CA GLY A 76 -11.09 -8.75 -2.18
C GLY A 76 -12.58 -8.65 -1.99
N ALA A 77 -13.00 -7.78 -1.09
CA ALA A 77 -14.38 -7.34 -0.92
C ALA A 77 -14.41 -5.82 -0.81
N SER A 78 -15.32 -5.17 -1.51
CA SER A 78 -15.52 -3.73 -1.38
C SER A 78 -17.00 -3.36 -1.41
N VAL A 79 -17.32 -2.27 -0.71
CA VAL A 79 -18.62 -1.62 -0.76
C VAL A 79 -18.42 -0.13 -1.01
N SER A 80 -19.11 0.39 -2.02
CA SER A 80 -19.18 1.82 -2.29
C SER A 80 -20.62 2.27 -2.11
N THR A 81 -20.82 3.38 -1.39
CA THR A 81 -22.16 3.93 -1.17
C THR A 81 -22.17 5.44 -1.32
N TYR A 82 -23.30 5.94 -1.80
CA TYR A 82 -23.58 7.35 -2.06
C TYR A 82 -24.77 7.76 -1.17
N VAL A 83 -24.48 8.43 -0.07
CA VAL A 83 -25.48 8.79 0.94
C VAL A 83 -25.88 10.26 0.78
N PRO A 84 -27.16 10.58 0.50
CA PRO A 84 -27.62 11.96 0.50
C PRO A 84 -27.58 12.53 1.93
N VAL A 85 -26.81 13.60 2.14
CA VAL A 85 -26.64 14.29 3.42
C VAL A 85 -26.73 15.79 3.16
N PHE A 86 -27.66 16.49 3.82
CA PHE A 86 -27.88 17.94 3.70
C PHE A 86 -27.88 18.46 2.24
N GLY A 87 -28.58 17.75 1.35
CA GLY A 87 -28.70 18.12 -0.06
C GLY A 87 -27.45 17.88 -0.93
N LYS A 88 -26.45 17.17 -0.41
CA LYS A 88 -25.23 16.78 -1.10
C LYS A 88 -25.00 15.30 -0.92
N THR A 89 -24.04 14.75 -1.66
CA THR A 89 -23.73 13.31 -1.62
C THR A 89 -22.44 13.07 -0.83
N LEU A 90 -22.54 12.29 0.24
CA LEU A 90 -21.40 11.70 0.93
C LEU A 90 -21.05 10.41 0.20
N ASN A 91 -19.84 10.32 -0.32
CA ASN A 91 -19.30 9.12 -0.93
C ASN A 91 -18.49 8.35 0.12
N ILE A 92 -18.82 7.08 0.33
CA ILE A 92 -18.07 6.19 1.23
C ILE A 92 -17.63 4.98 0.42
N ASN A 93 -16.37 4.60 0.55
CA ASN A 93 -15.81 3.38 0.01
C ASN A 93 -15.11 2.61 1.13
N ALA A 94 -15.45 1.35 1.32
CA ALA A 94 -14.76 0.47 2.25
C ALA A 94 -14.30 -0.77 1.50
N GLU A 95 -13.04 -1.17 1.74
CA GLU A 95 -12.38 -2.26 1.05
C GLU A 95 -11.64 -3.14 2.04
N TYR A 96 -11.65 -4.43 1.76
CA TYR A 96 -10.86 -5.42 2.47
C TYR A 96 -10.20 -6.34 1.47
N TYR A 97 -8.90 -6.57 1.64
CA TYR A 97 -8.11 -7.50 0.86
C TYR A 97 -7.35 -8.47 1.76
N TYR A 98 -7.40 -9.74 1.39
CA TYR A 98 -6.56 -10.79 1.94
C TYR A 98 -5.67 -11.34 0.83
N THR A 99 -4.36 -11.36 1.07
CA THR A 99 -3.38 -11.96 0.16
C THR A 99 -2.68 -13.10 0.89
N ASP A 100 -2.70 -14.29 0.31
CA ASP A 100 -2.00 -15.48 0.79
C ASP A 100 -0.87 -15.83 -0.19
N PHE A 101 0.37 -15.75 0.28
CA PHE A 101 1.54 -16.04 -0.54
C PHE A 101 1.86 -17.53 -0.48
N LEU A 102 1.74 -18.21 -1.62
CA LEU A 102 2.14 -19.60 -1.77
C LEU A 102 3.66 -19.73 -1.96
N LYS A 103 4.24 -18.75 -2.72
CA LYS A 103 5.68 -18.60 -2.92
C LYS A 103 6.02 -17.12 -2.82
N GLN A 104 7.08 -16.80 -2.10
CA GLN A 104 7.55 -15.44 -1.92
C GLN A 104 9.06 -15.43 -1.70
N VAL A 105 9.73 -14.42 -2.21
CA VAL A 105 11.10 -14.14 -1.80
C VAL A 105 11.08 -13.34 -0.50
N VAL A 106 11.67 -13.94 0.53
CA VAL A 106 11.80 -13.30 1.84
C VAL A 106 13.02 -12.39 1.82
N VAL A 107 12.84 -11.15 2.28
CA VAL A 107 13.92 -10.18 2.54
C VAL A 107 14.19 -10.19 4.03
N ASP A 108 15.21 -10.91 4.44
CA ASP A 108 15.55 -11.10 5.86
C ASP A 108 16.64 -10.12 6.27
N MET A 109 16.26 -9.18 7.12
CA MET A 109 17.14 -8.18 7.76
C MET A 109 17.27 -8.43 9.26
N ASP A 110 16.64 -9.49 9.78
CA ASP A 110 16.57 -9.76 11.21
C ASP A 110 17.62 -10.79 11.66
N SER A 111 17.97 -11.73 10.80
CA SER A 111 18.87 -12.84 11.17
C SER A 111 20.30 -12.40 11.44
N ASN A 112 20.76 -11.33 10.77
CA ASN A 112 22.11 -10.78 10.94
C ASN A 112 22.09 -9.26 10.73
N PRO A 113 22.58 -8.44 11.68
CA PRO A 113 22.57 -6.98 11.56
C PRO A 113 23.46 -6.45 10.42
N HIS A 114 24.49 -7.21 10.01
CA HIS A 114 25.43 -6.85 8.95
C HIS A 114 25.09 -7.46 7.58
N GLU A 115 23.95 -8.13 7.46
CA GLU A 115 23.57 -8.85 6.25
C GLU A 115 22.09 -8.64 5.90
N VAL A 116 21.78 -8.70 4.62
CA VAL A 116 20.43 -8.87 4.10
C VAL A 116 20.39 -10.11 3.26
N ALA A 117 19.61 -11.10 3.68
CA ALA A 117 19.46 -12.36 2.97
C ALA A 117 18.15 -12.43 2.17
N PHE A 118 18.24 -12.93 0.96
CA PHE A 118 17.11 -13.19 0.08
C PHE A 118 16.99 -14.68 -0.16
N TYR A 119 15.85 -15.26 0.21
CA TYR A 119 15.60 -16.70 0.07
C TYR A 119 14.10 -16.99 -0.15
N ASN A 120 13.80 -18.20 -0.64
CA ASN A 120 12.44 -18.62 -0.83
C ASN A 120 11.74 -18.82 0.53
N LEU A 121 10.49 -18.42 0.61
CA LEU A 121 9.65 -18.59 1.79
C LEU A 121 9.57 -20.07 2.18
N ASP A 122 9.95 -20.36 3.42
CA ASP A 122 9.70 -21.65 4.10
C ASP A 122 8.76 -21.38 5.27
N GLY A 123 7.46 -21.64 5.06
CA GLY A 123 6.42 -21.35 6.02
C GLY A 123 5.26 -20.58 5.41
N ARG A 124 4.70 -19.64 6.16
CA ARG A 124 3.51 -18.89 5.76
C ARG A 124 3.77 -17.41 5.68
N SER A 125 3.22 -16.77 4.64
CA SER A 125 3.19 -15.32 4.49
C SER A 125 1.81 -14.88 4.02
N TYR A 126 1.27 -13.82 4.64
CA TYR A 126 -0.03 -13.27 4.27
C TYR A 126 -0.13 -11.78 4.59
N SER A 127 -1.12 -11.14 4.01
CA SER A 127 -1.44 -9.75 4.30
C SER A 127 -2.95 -9.55 4.37
N HIS A 128 -3.41 -8.86 5.42
CA HIS A 128 -4.75 -8.30 5.53
C HIS A 128 -4.67 -6.79 5.38
N VAL A 129 -5.47 -6.22 4.51
CA VAL A 129 -5.57 -4.78 4.32
C VAL A 129 -7.04 -4.40 4.40
N PHE A 130 -7.38 -3.52 5.32
CA PHE A 130 -8.69 -2.86 5.40
C PHE A 130 -8.50 -1.38 5.15
N GLN A 131 -9.34 -0.78 4.32
CA GLN A 131 -9.33 0.65 4.03
C GLN A 131 -10.75 1.17 3.99
N VAL A 132 -10.95 2.36 4.55
CA VAL A 132 -12.18 3.13 4.40
C VAL A 132 -11.82 4.53 3.94
N GLU A 133 -12.60 5.05 3.01
CA GLU A 133 -12.50 6.42 2.50
C GLU A 133 -13.87 7.06 2.51
N ALA A 134 -13.95 8.33 2.91
CA ALA A 134 -15.15 9.13 2.85
C ALA A 134 -14.83 10.50 2.24
N SER A 135 -15.65 10.95 1.28
CA SER A 135 -15.49 12.25 0.63
C SER A 135 -16.81 13.00 0.64
N TYR A 136 -16.79 14.25 1.10
CA TYR A 136 -17.97 15.09 1.22
C TYR A 136 -17.73 16.53 0.73
N PRO A 137 -18.56 17.04 -0.17
CA PRO A 137 -18.50 18.43 -0.63
C PRO A 137 -19.27 19.34 0.35
N PHE A 138 -18.59 19.92 1.36
CA PHE A 138 -19.19 20.73 2.41
C PHE A 138 -19.91 21.98 1.89
N PHE A 139 -19.31 22.68 0.93
CA PHE A 139 -19.92 23.82 0.24
C PHE A 139 -19.38 23.91 -1.18
N LYS A 140 -19.91 24.84 -1.98
CA LYS A 140 -19.52 24.98 -3.39
C LYS A 140 -18.01 25.24 -3.51
N GLY A 141 -17.34 24.36 -4.20
CA GLY A 141 -15.89 24.40 -4.42
C GLY A 141 -15.05 23.74 -3.32
N PHE A 142 -15.60 23.40 -2.14
CA PHE A 142 -14.83 22.78 -1.07
C PHE A 142 -15.23 21.32 -0.84
N THR A 143 -14.25 20.44 -0.93
CA THR A 143 -14.39 19.00 -0.67
C THR A 143 -13.38 18.58 0.38
N LEU A 144 -13.83 17.79 1.35
CA LEU A 144 -12.99 17.12 2.34
C LEU A 144 -13.04 15.61 2.08
N THR A 145 -11.88 15.00 1.99
CA THR A 145 -11.71 13.55 1.84
C THR A 145 -10.88 13.02 3.00
N GLY A 146 -11.40 12.05 3.72
CA GLY A 146 -10.69 11.32 4.75
C GLY A 146 -10.55 9.87 4.37
N ALA A 147 -9.38 9.28 4.61
CA ALA A 147 -9.15 7.85 4.44
C ALA A 147 -8.38 7.28 5.62
N TYR A 148 -8.67 6.02 5.96
CA TYR A 148 -7.96 5.27 6.98
C TYR A 148 -7.71 3.86 6.51
N ARG A 149 -6.49 3.38 6.68
CA ARG A 149 -6.04 2.06 6.25
C ARG A 149 -5.38 1.33 7.41
N LEU A 150 -5.77 0.07 7.60
CA LEU A 150 -5.11 -0.89 8.48
C LEU A 150 -4.40 -1.94 7.63
N THR A 151 -3.20 -2.33 8.05
CA THR A 151 -2.40 -3.37 7.40
C THR A 151 -1.84 -4.32 8.44
N ASP A 152 -2.13 -5.61 8.29
CA ASP A 152 -1.44 -6.69 9.01
C ASP A 152 -0.76 -7.59 7.96
N ALA A 153 0.56 -7.49 7.87
CA ALA A 153 1.40 -8.26 6.98
C ALA A 153 2.38 -9.10 7.81
N GLN A 154 2.31 -10.41 7.63
CA GLN A 154 3.09 -11.40 8.38
C GLN A 154 3.86 -12.29 7.43
N THR A 155 5.12 -12.57 7.76
CA THR A 155 5.98 -13.44 6.97
C THR A 155 6.79 -14.34 7.91
N THR A 156 7.05 -15.57 7.49
CA THR A 156 7.92 -16.49 8.23
C THR A 156 9.38 -16.23 7.85
N TYR A 157 10.18 -15.89 8.86
CA TYR A 157 11.63 -15.68 8.78
C TYR A 157 12.31 -16.83 9.54
N LYS A 158 13.01 -17.72 8.83
CA LYS A 158 13.72 -18.88 9.41
C LYS A 158 12.90 -19.64 10.47
N GLY A 159 11.64 -19.97 10.12
CA GLY A 159 10.73 -20.73 10.99
C GLY A 159 9.92 -19.89 12.00
N GLN A 160 10.24 -18.61 12.18
CA GLN A 160 9.50 -17.71 13.06
C GLN A 160 8.62 -16.75 12.27
N ARG A 161 7.30 -16.77 12.48
CA ARG A 161 6.38 -15.82 11.86
C ARG A 161 6.38 -14.49 12.61
N MET A 162 6.65 -13.41 11.89
CA MET A 162 6.74 -12.06 12.43
C MET A 162 6.06 -11.05 11.49
N GLU A 163 5.70 -9.87 12.03
CA GLU A 163 5.25 -8.73 11.22
C GLU A 163 6.34 -8.35 10.20
N LYS A 164 5.93 -8.02 8.98
CA LYS A 164 6.87 -7.50 7.98
C LYS A 164 7.52 -6.20 8.47
N PRO A 165 8.86 -6.10 8.49
CA PRO A 165 9.54 -4.91 8.98
C PRO A 165 9.26 -3.70 8.08
N LEU A 166 9.42 -2.50 8.64
CA LEU A 166 9.25 -1.21 7.97
C LEU A 166 7.85 -1.03 7.32
N THR A 167 6.86 -1.76 7.83
CA THR A 167 5.48 -1.68 7.36
C THR A 167 4.61 -1.04 8.43
N SER A 168 4.03 0.14 8.13
CA SER A 168 3.11 0.82 9.04
C SER A 168 1.85 0.01 9.23
N LYS A 169 1.42 -0.18 10.48
CA LYS A 169 0.18 -0.89 10.81
C LYS A 169 -1.07 -0.15 10.39
N TYR A 170 -1.01 1.18 10.40
CA TYR A 170 -2.11 2.02 9.96
C TYR A 170 -1.59 3.27 9.24
N LYS A 171 -2.43 3.81 8.37
CA LYS A 171 -2.22 5.10 7.72
C LYS A 171 -3.52 5.87 7.72
N GLY A 172 -3.43 7.17 8.01
CA GLY A 172 -4.53 8.11 7.86
C GLY A 172 -4.20 9.13 6.78
N LEU A 173 -5.23 9.63 6.11
CA LEU A 173 -5.12 10.70 5.13
C LEU A 173 -6.31 11.63 5.28
N LEU A 174 -6.05 12.93 5.31
CA LEU A 174 -7.07 13.96 5.27
C LEU A 174 -6.68 14.98 4.22
N THR A 175 -7.51 15.10 3.17
CA THR A 175 -7.30 16.05 2.08
C THR A 175 -8.42 17.07 2.06
N ALA A 176 -8.07 18.36 2.15
CA ALA A 176 -8.96 19.49 1.94
C ALA A 176 -8.65 20.11 0.59
N SER A 177 -9.64 20.22 -0.27
CA SER A 177 -9.53 20.83 -1.60
C SER A 177 -10.57 21.94 -1.74
N TYR A 178 -10.11 23.12 -2.12
CA TYR A 178 -10.99 24.25 -2.38
C TYR A 178 -10.70 24.87 -3.75
N GLN A 179 -11.73 24.90 -4.59
CA GLN A 179 -11.69 25.56 -5.89
C GLN A 179 -12.57 26.81 -5.86
N THR A 180 -12.01 27.94 -6.22
CA THR A 180 -12.73 29.21 -6.28
C THR A 180 -13.82 29.20 -7.36
N PRO A 181 -14.83 30.09 -7.29
CA PRO A 181 -15.78 30.31 -8.39
C PRO A 181 -15.05 30.48 -9.73
N LEU A 182 -15.62 29.94 -10.81
CA LEU A 182 -15.03 29.90 -12.16
C LEU A 182 -13.77 29.03 -12.31
N GLY A 183 -13.36 28.32 -11.26
CA GLY A 183 -12.22 27.40 -11.33
C GLY A 183 -10.88 28.07 -11.59
N ILE A 184 -10.70 29.35 -11.17
CA ILE A 184 -9.47 30.11 -11.43
C ILE A 184 -8.34 29.69 -10.50
N TRP A 185 -8.66 29.47 -9.22
CA TRP A 185 -7.70 29.04 -8.21
C TRP A 185 -8.15 27.75 -7.54
N GLN A 186 -7.20 26.92 -7.22
CA GLN A 186 -7.39 25.72 -6.39
C GLN A 186 -6.35 25.70 -5.29
N PHE A 187 -6.79 25.35 -4.09
CA PHE A 187 -5.99 25.20 -2.88
C PHE A 187 -6.19 23.78 -2.38
N ASP A 188 -5.10 23.05 -2.25
CA ASP A 188 -5.11 21.67 -1.76
C ASP A 188 -4.18 21.57 -0.56
N ALA A 189 -4.63 20.87 0.48
CA ALA A 189 -3.82 20.52 1.64
C ALA A 189 -4.08 19.07 2.00
N THR A 190 -3.02 18.30 2.22
CA THR A 190 -3.10 16.89 2.58
C THR A 190 -2.25 16.61 3.81
N LEU A 191 -2.89 16.15 4.87
CA LEU A 191 -2.25 15.61 6.06
C LEU A 191 -2.21 14.09 5.94
N GLN A 192 -1.02 13.51 6.03
CA GLN A 192 -0.79 12.06 6.12
C GLN A 192 -0.34 11.71 7.53
N LEU A 193 -1.01 10.74 8.15
CA LEU A 193 -0.60 10.09 9.38
C LEU A 193 -0.05 8.71 9.04
N ASN A 194 1.23 8.48 9.31
CA ASN A 194 1.87 7.18 9.13
C ASN A 194 2.04 6.53 10.51
N GLY A 195 1.39 5.40 10.72
CA GLY A 195 1.51 4.65 11.97
C GLY A 195 2.86 3.99 12.12
N GLY A 196 3.25 3.72 13.34
CA GLY A 196 4.46 2.97 13.63
C GLY A 196 4.41 1.54 13.12
N GLY A 197 5.57 0.91 13.05
CA GLY A 197 5.73 -0.46 12.58
C GLY A 197 6.91 -1.16 13.27
N ARG A 198 7.18 -2.40 12.85
CA ARG A 198 8.31 -3.18 13.35
C ARG A 198 9.62 -2.72 12.67
N MET A 199 10.68 -2.59 13.45
CA MET A 199 12.04 -2.45 12.94
C MET A 199 12.68 -3.83 12.74
N PRO A 200 13.59 -3.98 11.75
CA PRO A 200 14.53 -5.11 11.76
C PRO A 200 15.34 -5.04 13.05
N SER A 201 15.53 -6.15 13.74
CA SER A 201 16.21 -6.14 15.04
C SER A 201 17.17 -7.33 15.17
N PRO A 202 18.44 -7.10 15.55
CA PRO A 202 19.05 -5.78 15.77
C PRO A 202 19.39 -5.07 14.45
N TYR A 203 19.61 -3.75 14.51
CA TYR A 203 20.15 -2.98 13.38
C TYR A 203 21.30 -2.09 13.84
N GLU A 204 22.22 -1.79 12.94
CA GLU A 204 23.39 -0.99 13.21
C GLU A 204 23.08 0.50 13.13
N LEU A 205 23.49 1.25 14.14
CA LEU A 205 23.42 2.70 14.16
C LEU A 205 24.63 3.31 13.44
N ALA A 206 24.58 4.61 13.14
CA ALA A 206 25.65 5.34 12.46
C ALA A 206 27.00 5.35 13.22
N ASP A 207 26.98 5.13 14.52
CA ASP A 207 28.16 5.02 15.39
C ASP A 207 28.71 3.59 15.52
N GLY A 208 28.15 2.63 14.78
CA GLY A 208 28.53 1.22 14.81
C GLY A 208 27.95 0.41 15.97
N GLN A 209 27.14 1.03 16.84
CA GLN A 209 26.46 0.31 17.91
C GLN A 209 25.19 -0.38 17.38
N LEU A 210 24.81 -1.49 18.03
CA LEU A 210 23.56 -2.21 17.69
C LEU A 210 22.37 -1.62 18.46
N SER A 211 21.33 -1.25 17.74
CA SER A 211 20.05 -0.88 18.33
C SER A 211 19.15 -2.11 18.43
N TRP A 212 18.54 -2.24 19.60
CA TRP A 212 17.54 -3.27 19.90
C TRP A 212 16.12 -2.70 19.90
N GLU A 213 15.93 -1.50 19.40
CA GLU A 213 14.61 -0.89 19.28
C GLU A 213 13.79 -1.66 18.24
N ARG A 214 12.66 -2.21 18.68
CA ARG A 214 11.85 -3.13 17.86
C ARG A 214 10.78 -2.45 17.05
N ARG A 215 10.50 -1.18 17.31
CA ARG A 215 9.42 -0.44 16.67
C ARG A 215 9.82 1.02 16.46
N TYR A 216 9.42 1.55 15.30
CA TYR A 216 9.43 3.00 15.08
C TYR A 216 8.06 3.59 15.40
N GLY A 217 8.04 4.87 15.81
CA GLY A 217 6.83 5.61 16.15
C GLY A 217 6.01 6.05 14.93
N SER A 218 4.83 6.62 15.19
CA SER A 218 4.04 7.28 14.16
C SER A 218 4.64 8.65 13.83
N PHE A 219 4.41 9.11 12.60
CA PHE A 219 4.80 10.43 12.14
C PHE A 219 3.77 11.02 11.19
N GLU A 220 3.80 12.33 11.05
CA GLU A 220 2.86 13.10 10.25
C GLU A 220 3.58 13.88 9.16
N GLN A 221 2.98 13.96 7.99
CA GLN A 221 3.47 14.76 6.88
C GLN A 221 2.35 15.65 6.35
N LEU A 222 2.61 16.94 6.27
CA LEU A 222 1.72 17.91 5.66
C LEU A 222 2.27 18.34 4.30
N SER A 223 1.41 18.30 3.30
CA SER A 223 1.68 18.83 1.96
C SER A 223 0.60 19.83 1.59
N ALA A 224 0.98 20.90 0.88
CA ALA A 224 0.03 21.88 0.40
C ALA A 224 0.42 22.38 -0.98
N GLN A 225 -0.59 22.73 -1.80
CA GLN A 225 -0.41 23.22 -3.14
C GLN A 225 -1.43 24.31 -3.46
N ILE A 226 -0.98 25.33 -4.20
CA ILE A 226 -1.84 26.37 -4.78
C ILE A 226 -1.67 26.28 -6.30
N THR A 227 -2.80 26.17 -7.02
CA THR A 227 -2.82 26.10 -8.47
C THR A 227 -3.64 27.25 -9.03
N ARG A 228 -3.12 27.92 -10.04
CA ARG A 228 -3.85 28.89 -10.85
C ARG A 228 -4.09 28.35 -12.24
N TYR A 229 -5.35 28.32 -12.65
CA TYR A 229 -5.76 27.88 -13.98
C TYR A 229 -5.94 29.08 -14.93
N PHE A 230 -5.43 28.92 -16.11
CA PHE A 230 -5.62 29.83 -17.26
C PHE A 230 -6.35 29.02 -18.36
N ARG A 231 -6.76 29.68 -19.41
CA ARG A 231 -7.57 29.06 -20.47
C ARG A 231 -6.91 27.81 -21.12
N ARG A 232 -5.58 27.80 -21.23
CA ARG A 232 -4.84 26.73 -21.95
C ARG A 232 -3.69 26.10 -21.13
N TRP A 233 -3.40 26.60 -19.95
CA TRP A 233 -2.31 26.17 -19.10
C TRP A 233 -2.61 26.46 -17.64
N SER A 234 -1.86 25.87 -16.74
CA SER A 234 -1.93 26.16 -15.30
C SER A 234 -0.52 26.29 -14.73
N VAL A 235 -0.43 27.00 -13.62
CA VAL A 235 0.79 27.11 -12.81
C VAL A 235 0.46 26.68 -11.41
N TYR A 236 1.33 25.94 -10.80
CA TYR A 236 1.19 25.59 -9.40
C TYR A 236 2.50 25.81 -8.64
N ILE A 237 2.36 26.04 -7.35
CA ILE A 237 3.43 26.02 -6.35
C ILE A 237 2.96 25.16 -5.19
N GLY A 238 3.83 24.29 -4.70
CA GLY A 238 3.52 23.40 -3.60
C GLY A 238 4.74 23.11 -2.75
N GLY A 239 4.48 22.65 -1.53
CA GLY A 239 5.47 22.16 -0.60
C GLY A 239 5.05 20.80 -0.06
N GLU A 240 6.00 19.89 0.04
CA GLU A 240 5.84 18.57 0.67
C GLU A 240 6.59 18.55 1.99
N ASN A 241 6.15 17.68 2.91
CA ASN A 241 6.77 17.55 4.23
C ASN A 241 6.93 18.88 4.98
N LEU A 242 5.88 19.71 4.99
CA LEU A 242 5.88 21.01 5.69
C LEU A 242 5.97 20.85 7.22
N THR A 243 5.77 19.67 7.74
CA THR A 243 5.97 19.30 9.15
C THR A 243 7.43 19.05 9.51
N ASN A 244 8.31 18.96 8.50
CA ASN A 244 9.75 18.72 8.65
C ASN A 244 10.09 17.47 9.46
N PHE A 245 9.44 16.36 9.10
CA PHE A 245 9.72 15.05 9.69
C PHE A 245 10.89 14.36 8.97
#